data_b9f50224c5f6a1f7104383857b38cbb1
#
_entry.id   b9f50224c5f6a1f7104383857b38cbb1
#
_cell.length_a   1.000
_cell.length_b   1.000
_cell.length_c   1.000
_cell.angle_alpha   90.00
_cell.angle_beta   90.00
_cell.angle_gamma   90.00
#
_symmetry.space_group_name_H-M   'P 1'
#
loop_
_entity.id
_entity.type
_entity.pdbx_description
1 polymer ?
#
loop_
_entity_poly.entity_id
_entity_poly.type
_entity_poly.pdbx_seq_one_letter_code
_entity_poly.pdbx_strand_id
1 'polypeptide(L)'
;QPVSRHDIMGMSQLVAASPVTIAGDEGIFDAADLRTYLAMNAVGAVVAKLMKAAGPIGVREMFAVADAAGIGVHFAGMAGQTSISAAHGAHLALAVPNLRFGSGISPQYLANDVCTERFLPRSGHLYPSDAPGVGVDIDEAALSRFRVDI
;
A
#
# COMPACT_ATOMS: atom_id res chain seq x y z
N GLN A 1 -11.60 -2.37 -5.17
CA GLN A 1 -12.79 -1.55 -4.86
C GLN A 1 -13.71 -1.51 -6.07
N PRO A 2 -14.79 -2.31 -6.12
CA PRO A 2 -15.61 -2.48 -7.33
C PRO A 2 -16.65 -1.39 -7.56
N VAL A 3 -16.95 -0.55 -6.56
CA VAL A 3 -17.88 0.58 -6.68
C VAL A 3 -17.23 1.89 -6.26
N SER A 4 -17.94 3.02 -6.48
CA SER A 4 -17.47 4.35 -6.09
C SER A 4 -16.99 4.38 -4.63
N ARG A 5 -15.91 5.12 -4.36
CA ARG A 5 -15.39 5.31 -3.00
C ARG A 5 -16.40 5.93 -2.02
N HIS A 6 -17.45 6.57 -2.55
CA HIS A 6 -18.50 7.21 -1.76
C HIS A 6 -19.69 6.28 -1.51
N ASP A 7 -19.72 5.08 -2.12
CA ASP A 7 -20.81 4.12 -2.00
C ASP A 7 -20.47 2.97 -1.04
N ILE A 8 -20.40 3.29 0.25
CA ILE A 8 -20.12 2.27 1.29
C ILE A 8 -21.27 1.25 1.38
N MET A 9 -22.50 1.68 1.14
CA MET A 9 -23.65 0.76 1.16
C MET A 9 -23.60 -0.24 0.01
N GLY A 10 -23.24 0.22 -1.19
CA GLY A 10 -23.01 -0.69 -2.33
C GLY A 10 -21.86 -1.66 -2.07
N MET A 11 -20.78 -1.21 -1.40
CA MET A 11 -19.70 -2.10 -0.96
C MET A 11 -20.22 -3.17 0.00
N SER A 12 -21.02 -2.80 1.01
CA SER A 12 -21.60 -3.74 1.97
C SER A 12 -22.49 -4.78 1.28
N GLN A 13 -23.34 -4.37 0.34
CA GLN A 13 -24.18 -5.26 -0.45
C GLN A 13 -23.33 -6.25 -1.29
N LEU A 14 -22.27 -5.75 -1.91
CA LEU A 14 -21.34 -6.60 -2.67
C LEU A 14 -20.62 -7.60 -1.79
N VAL A 15 -20.15 -7.21 -0.62
CA VAL A 15 -19.51 -8.14 0.34
C VAL A 15 -20.48 -9.25 0.73
N ALA A 16 -21.75 -8.91 1.00
CA ALA A 16 -22.76 -9.88 1.37
C ALA A 16 -23.14 -10.86 0.23
N ALA A 17 -23.06 -10.42 -1.02
CA ALA A 17 -23.47 -11.21 -2.19
C ALA A 17 -22.29 -11.92 -2.90
N SER A 18 -21.05 -11.52 -2.64
CA SER A 18 -19.88 -11.99 -3.39
C SER A 18 -19.36 -13.32 -2.86
N PRO A 19 -19.08 -14.31 -3.74
CA PRO A 19 -18.41 -15.55 -3.34
C PRO A 19 -16.89 -15.37 -3.14
N VAL A 20 -16.34 -14.19 -3.45
CA VAL A 20 -14.92 -13.87 -3.30
C VAL A 20 -14.74 -12.68 -2.36
N THR A 21 -13.57 -12.60 -1.71
CA THR A 21 -13.25 -11.49 -0.81
C THR A 21 -13.21 -10.16 -1.57
N ILE A 22 -14.01 -9.19 -1.11
CA ILE A 22 -14.02 -7.83 -1.65
C ILE A 22 -13.06 -6.97 -0.86
N ALA A 23 -12.12 -6.32 -1.56
CA ALA A 23 -11.16 -5.41 -0.97
C ALA A 23 -11.57 -3.94 -1.15
N GLY A 24 -11.44 -3.15 -0.07
CA GLY A 24 -11.52 -1.69 -0.14
C GLY A 24 -10.18 -1.08 -0.53
N ASP A 25 -10.20 -0.05 -1.37
CA ASP A 25 -9.00 0.69 -1.81
C ASP A 25 -9.23 2.20 -1.74
N GLU A 26 -9.79 2.83 -2.77
CA GLU A 26 -9.88 4.29 -2.91
C GLU A 26 -10.79 4.96 -1.89
N GLY A 27 -11.63 4.21 -1.21
CA GLY A 27 -12.51 4.70 -0.15
C GLY A 27 -11.90 4.65 1.25
N ILE A 28 -10.70 4.05 1.40
CA ILE A 28 -10.04 3.85 2.68
C ILE A 28 -8.65 4.49 2.64
N PHE A 29 -8.50 5.63 3.31
CA PHE A 29 -7.24 6.36 3.36
C PHE A 29 -6.45 6.05 4.62
N ASP A 30 -7.13 5.83 5.75
CA ASP A 30 -6.52 5.64 7.04
C ASP A 30 -7.25 4.58 7.90
N ALA A 31 -6.82 4.44 9.14
CA ALA A 31 -7.42 3.50 10.10
C ALA A 31 -8.85 3.90 10.52
N ALA A 32 -9.23 5.17 10.46
CA ALA A 32 -10.59 5.61 10.79
C ALA A 32 -11.58 5.25 9.69
N ASP A 33 -11.19 5.47 8.43
CA ASP A 33 -11.96 5.01 7.28
C ASP A 33 -12.14 3.49 7.33
N LEU A 34 -11.05 2.74 7.60
CA LEU A 34 -11.11 1.29 7.69
C LEU A 34 -12.10 0.81 8.77
N ARG A 35 -12.10 1.43 9.96
CA ARG A 35 -13.09 1.13 11.01
C ARG A 35 -14.52 1.38 10.55
N THR A 36 -14.75 2.45 9.79
CA THR A 36 -16.07 2.77 9.22
C THR A 36 -16.55 1.68 8.25
N TYR A 37 -15.66 1.27 7.33
CA TYR A 37 -15.98 0.18 6.38
C TYR A 37 -16.22 -1.16 7.09
N LEU A 38 -15.45 -1.46 8.14
CA LEU A 38 -15.66 -2.66 8.96
C LEU A 38 -16.99 -2.63 9.71
N ALA A 39 -17.34 -1.50 10.32
CA ALA A 39 -18.60 -1.33 11.04
C ALA A 39 -19.83 -1.51 10.13
N MET A 40 -19.68 -1.23 8.83
CA MET A 40 -20.70 -1.41 7.81
C MET A 40 -20.65 -2.78 7.12
N ASN A 41 -19.76 -3.68 7.53
CA ASN A 41 -19.48 -4.93 6.83
C ASN A 41 -19.21 -4.72 5.33
N ALA A 42 -18.49 -3.67 4.99
CA ALA A 42 -18.29 -3.22 3.61
C ALA A 42 -16.96 -3.68 3.00
N VAL A 43 -16.15 -4.46 3.72
CA VAL A 43 -14.89 -5.03 3.21
C VAL A 43 -14.57 -6.37 3.89
N GLY A 44 -13.93 -7.27 3.12
CA GLY A 44 -13.29 -8.49 3.63
C GLY A 44 -11.76 -8.42 3.56
N ALA A 45 -11.21 -7.38 2.92
CA ALA A 45 -9.79 -7.09 2.84
C ALA A 45 -9.57 -5.59 2.63
N VAL A 46 -8.35 -5.10 2.86
CA VAL A 46 -7.98 -3.71 2.61
C VAL A 46 -6.71 -3.60 1.76
N VAL A 47 -6.70 -2.64 0.85
CA VAL A 47 -5.51 -2.23 0.09
C VAL A 47 -4.86 -1.04 0.80
N ALA A 48 -3.75 -1.29 1.48
CA ALA A 48 -2.99 -0.25 2.16
C ALA A 48 -1.91 0.32 1.25
N LYS A 49 -1.71 1.65 1.29
CA LYS A 49 -0.70 2.36 0.50
C LYS A 49 -0.08 3.48 1.34
N LEU A 50 1.24 3.65 1.27
CA LEU A 50 1.96 4.70 2.00
C LEU A 50 1.38 6.10 1.76
N MET A 51 1.06 6.42 0.51
CA MET A 51 0.56 7.75 0.13
C MET A 51 -0.84 8.04 0.69
N LYS A 52 -1.71 7.03 0.76
CA LYS A 52 -3.05 7.20 1.34
C LYS A 52 -2.99 7.42 2.85
N ALA A 53 -2.18 6.63 3.53
CA ALA A 53 -2.09 6.61 4.99
C ALA A 53 -1.10 7.64 5.57
N ALA A 54 -0.70 8.65 4.80
CA ALA A 54 0.26 9.67 5.21
C ALA A 54 1.59 9.11 5.75
N GLY A 55 2.04 7.98 5.20
CA GLY A 55 3.33 7.38 5.51
C GLY A 55 3.26 6.11 6.36
N PRO A 56 4.43 5.67 6.90
CA PRO A 56 4.55 4.35 7.51
C PRO A 56 3.77 4.18 8.81
N ILE A 57 3.61 5.24 9.60
CA ILE A 57 2.88 5.17 10.87
C ILE A 57 1.40 4.88 10.61
N GLY A 58 0.76 5.63 9.71
CA GLY A 58 -0.64 5.41 9.34
C GLY A 58 -0.87 4.04 8.70
N VAL A 59 0.07 3.55 7.89
CA VAL A 59 0.00 2.17 7.36
C VAL A 59 0.03 1.14 8.50
N ARG A 60 0.90 1.29 9.49
CA ARG A 60 0.95 0.39 10.65
C ARG A 60 -0.35 0.41 11.47
N GLU A 61 -0.97 1.59 11.62
CA GLU A 61 -2.28 1.71 12.27
C GLU A 61 -3.37 0.98 11.48
N MET A 62 -3.40 1.11 10.15
CA MET A 62 -4.31 0.34 9.29
C MET A 62 -4.09 -1.16 9.45
N PHE A 63 -2.84 -1.61 9.49
CA PHE A 63 -2.51 -3.02 9.70
C PHE A 63 -3.01 -3.54 11.03
N ALA A 64 -2.83 -2.79 12.11
CA ALA A 64 -3.31 -3.17 13.43
C ALA A 64 -4.85 -3.29 13.47
N VAL A 65 -5.56 -2.38 12.81
CA VAL A 65 -7.03 -2.44 12.69
C VAL A 65 -7.47 -3.65 11.87
N ALA A 66 -6.81 -3.92 10.74
CA ALA A 66 -7.12 -5.05 9.88
C ALA A 66 -6.86 -6.39 10.59
N ASP A 67 -5.75 -6.50 11.32
CA ASP A 67 -5.39 -7.67 12.11
C ASP A 67 -6.40 -7.95 13.22
N ALA A 68 -6.75 -6.92 14.00
CA ALA A 68 -7.76 -7.00 15.05
C ALA A 68 -9.15 -7.42 14.51
N ALA A 69 -9.48 -7.05 13.27
CA ALA A 69 -10.72 -7.44 12.59
C ALA A 69 -10.62 -8.80 11.87
N GLY A 70 -9.46 -9.42 11.84
CA GLY A 70 -9.23 -10.72 11.15
C GLY A 70 -9.31 -10.64 9.63
N ILE A 71 -9.26 -9.44 9.02
CA ILE A 71 -9.26 -9.27 7.57
C ILE A 71 -7.84 -9.24 7.00
N GLY A 72 -7.69 -9.68 5.73
CA GLY A 72 -6.39 -9.66 5.05
C GLY A 72 -6.02 -8.28 4.52
N VAL A 73 -4.71 -8.06 4.39
CA VAL A 73 -4.14 -6.87 3.78
C VAL A 73 -3.49 -7.22 2.45
N HIS A 74 -3.69 -6.36 1.44
CA HIS A 74 -2.82 -6.22 0.27
C HIS A 74 -2.05 -4.90 0.42
N PHE A 75 -0.72 -4.95 0.42
CA PHE A 75 0.08 -3.73 0.44
C PHE A 75 0.45 -3.34 -0.99
N ALA A 76 -0.03 -2.20 -1.46
CA ALA A 76 0.13 -1.79 -2.86
C ALA A 76 0.95 -0.51 -3.02
N GLY A 77 1.70 -0.47 -4.12
CA GLY A 77 2.23 0.78 -4.68
C GLY A 77 1.15 1.59 -5.39
N MET A 78 1.52 2.79 -5.81
CA MET A 78 0.72 3.64 -6.70
C MET A 78 1.49 3.91 -7.99
N ALA A 79 0.78 4.31 -9.04
CA ALA A 79 1.41 4.85 -10.23
C ALA A 79 2.34 6.02 -9.84
N GLY A 80 3.57 6.02 -10.34
CA GLY A 80 4.59 6.99 -9.96
C GLY A 80 5.34 6.68 -8.66
N GLN A 81 5.13 5.54 -8.03
CA GLN A 81 5.90 5.12 -6.86
C GLN A 81 7.38 4.92 -7.22
N THR A 82 8.27 5.69 -6.58
CA THR A 82 9.72 5.53 -6.70
C THR A 82 10.26 4.38 -5.85
N SER A 83 11.51 4.01 -6.07
CA SER A 83 12.22 3.01 -5.27
C SER A 83 12.29 3.35 -3.78
N ILE A 84 12.33 4.62 -3.40
CA ILE A 84 12.26 5.05 -1.99
C ILE A 84 11.00 4.51 -1.33
N SER A 85 9.86 4.78 -1.93
CA SER A 85 8.56 4.36 -1.39
C SER A 85 8.36 2.84 -1.49
N ALA A 86 8.88 2.22 -2.55
CA ALA A 86 8.78 0.76 -2.72
C ALA A 86 9.62 0.00 -1.69
N ALA A 87 10.85 0.43 -1.43
CA ALA A 87 11.71 -0.15 -0.39
C ALA A 87 11.09 0.02 1.00
N HIS A 88 10.57 1.20 1.30
CA HIS A 88 9.84 1.46 2.55
C HIS A 88 8.65 0.51 2.72
N GLY A 89 7.87 0.34 1.65
CA GLY A 89 6.74 -0.58 1.63
C GLY A 89 7.14 -2.03 1.86
N ALA A 90 8.28 -2.47 1.33
CA ALA A 90 8.77 -3.82 1.52
C ALA A 90 9.15 -4.09 2.99
N HIS A 91 9.79 -3.14 3.68
CA HIS A 91 10.04 -3.25 5.13
C HIS A 91 8.75 -3.32 5.94
N LEU A 92 7.75 -2.50 5.61
CA LEU A 92 6.45 -2.55 6.26
C LEU A 92 5.74 -3.87 6.02
N ALA A 93 5.80 -4.41 4.79
CA ALA A 93 5.20 -5.68 4.44
C ALA A 93 5.76 -6.85 5.25
N LEU A 94 7.05 -6.84 5.59
CA LEU A 94 7.67 -7.83 6.48
C LEU A 94 7.17 -7.73 7.92
N ALA A 95 6.74 -6.55 8.36
CA ALA A 95 6.28 -6.31 9.72
C ALA A 95 4.78 -6.64 9.92
N VAL A 96 4.07 -7.05 8.89
CA VAL A 96 2.62 -7.31 8.92
C VAL A 96 2.33 -8.80 9.08
N PRO A 97 1.62 -9.21 10.13
CA PRO A 97 1.31 -10.62 10.34
C PRO A 97 0.27 -11.19 9.37
N ASN A 98 -0.55 -10.31 8.74
CA ASN A 98 -1.72 -10.70 7.95
C ASN A 98 -1.68 -10.24 6.48
N LEU A 99 -0.49 -10.16 5.87
CA LEU A 99 -0.31 -9.83 4.44
C LEU A 99 -0.77 -10.99 3.54
N ARG A 100 -2.07 -11.32 3.62
CA ARG A 100 -2.65 -12.50 2.94
C ARG A 100 -2.72 -12.37 1.43
N PHE A 101 -2.75 -11.13 0.93
CA PHE A 101 -2.91 -10.85 -0.50
C PHE A 101 -1.64 -10.30 -1.14
N GLY A 102 -0.50 -10.47 -0.46
CA GLY A 102 0.81 -10.11 -0.97
C GLY A 102 1.06 -8.60 -1.05
N SER A 103 2.13 -8.24 -1.75
CA SER A 103 2.56 -6.86 -1.94
C SER A 103 2.81 -6.57 -3.42
N GLY A 104 2.38 -5.40 -3.88
CA GLY A 104 2.66 -4.88 -5.21
C GLY A 104 3.49 -3.60 -5.13
N ILE A 105 4.48 -3.46 -6.03
CA ILE A 105 5.28 -2.24 -6.19
C ILE A 105 5.21 -1.75 -7.63
N SER A 106 5.57 -0.49 -7.87
CA SER A 106 5.42 0.14 -9.19
C SER A 106 6.69 0.73 -9.81
N PRO A 107 7.91 0.69 -9.21
CA PRO A 107 9.10 1.28 -9.83
C PRO A 107 9.45 0.71 -11.20
N GLN A 108 9.07 -0.54 -11.49
CA GLN A 108 9.27 -1.18 -12.79
C GLN A 108 8.52 -0.47 -13.93
N TYR A 109 7.50 0.32 -13.63
CA TYR A 109 6.71 1.06 -14.63
C TYR A 109 7.19 2.49 -14.86
N LEU A 110 8.18 2.96 -14.07
CA LEU A 110 8.75 4.30 -14.24
C LEU A 110 9.76 4.31 -15.40
N ALA A 111 9.76 5.37 -16.20
CA ALA A 111 10.82 5.62 -17.17
C ALA A 111 12.16 5.92 -16.47
N ASN A 112 12.09 6.70 -15.38
CA ASN A 112 13.24 7.06 -14.54
C ASN A 112 12.89 6.94 -13.06
N ASP A 113 13.92 6.81 -12.21
CA ASP A 113 13.78 6.78 -10.75
C ASP A 113 14.74 7.82 -10.15
N VAL A 114 14.59 8.10 -8.87
CA VAL A 114 15.44 9.02 -8.08
C VAL A 114 16.45 8.28 -7.21
N CYS A 115 16.58 6.98 -7.37
CA CYS A 115 17.59 6.16 -6.72
C CYS A 115 18.66 5.72 -7.70
N THR A 116 19.90 5.51 -7.22
CA THR A 116 21.02 5.01 -8.02
C THR A 116 20.73 3.63 -8.59
N GLU A 117 20.05 2.79 -7.81
CA GLU A 117 19.55 1.50 -8.24
C GLU A 117 18.04 1.40 -7.97
N ARG A 118 17.30 0.79 -8.91
CA ARG A 118 15.87 0.57 -8.73
C ARG A 118 15.61 -0.58 -7.78
N PHE A 119 14.70 -0.35 -6.85
CA PHE A 119 14.17 -1.40 -5.99
C PHE A 119 13.12 -2.19 -6.78
N LEU A 120 13.50 -3.33 -7.32
CA LEU A 120 12.67 -4.16 -8.20
C LEU A 120 12.45 -5.56 -7.61
N PRO A 121 11.34 -6.23 -7.94
CA PRO A 121 11.13 -7.61 -7.55
C PRO A 121 12.13 -8.53 -8.29
N ARG A 122 12.61 -9.56 -7.61
CA ARG A 122 13.44 -10.62 -8.18
C ARG A 122 12.73 -11.95 -7.97
N SER A 123 12.48 -12.67 -9.06
CA SER A 123 11.76 -13.96 -9.02
C SER A 123 10.45 -13.91 -8.23
N GLY A 124 9.67 -12.81 -8.38
CA GLY A 124 8.39 -12.63 -7.69
C GLY A 124 8.49 -12.23 -6.22
N HIS A 125 9.68 -11.94 -5.71
CA HIS A 125 9.91 -11.56 -4.30
C HIS A 125 10.54 -10.19 -4.19
N LEU A 126 10.26 -9.51 -3.07
CA LEU A 126 10.92 -8.27 -2.65
C LEU A 126 11.94 -8.60 -1.56
N TYR A 127 13.13 -8.03 -1.67
CA TYR A 127 14.22 -8.24 -0.73
C TYR A 127 14.65 -6.88 -0.15
N PRO A 128 14.06 -6.46 0.98
CA PRO A 128 14.52 -5.27 1.69
C PRO A 128 15.98 -5.41 2.09
N SER A 129 16.69 -4.28 2.07
CA SER A 129 18.11 -4.23 2.44
C SER A 129 18.27 -4.12 3.95
N ASP A 130 19.36 -4.66 4.50
CA ASP A 130 19.79 -4.45 5.89
C ASP A 130 20.62 -3.16 6.07
N ALA A 131 20.83 -2.38 5.01
CA ALA A 131 21.51 -1.09 5.07
C ALA A 131 20.70 -0.05 5.86
N PRO A 132 21.36 0.99 6.43
CA PRO A 132 20.67 2.03 7.17
C PRO A 132 19.51 2.70 6.43
N GLY A 133 18.51 3.14 7.17
CA GLY A 133 17.29 3.73 6.60
C GLY A 133 16.40 2.69 5.92
N VAL A 134 15.95 2.97 4.71
CA VAL A 134 15.18 2.04 3.87
C VAL A 134 16.06 1.28 2.88
N GLY A 135 17.39 1.46 2.95
CA GLY A 135 18.36 0.71 2.18
C GLY A 135 18.39 1.03 0.70
N VAL A 136 18.14 2.28 0.33
CA VAL A 136 18.32 2.80 -1.03
C VAL A 136 19.19 4.06 -1.01
N ASP A 137 20.00 4.24 -2.05
CA ASP A 137 20.83 5.43 -2.24
C ASP A 137 20.16 6.40 -3.23
N ILE A 138 20.16 7.69 -2.90
CA ILE A 138 19.54 8.72 -3.71
C ILE A 138 20.49 9.17 -4.81
N ASP A 139 20.01 9.24 -6.05
CA ASP A 139 20.64 9.96 -7.15
C ASP A 139 20.25 11.43 -7.06
N GLU A 140 21.12 12.25 -6.46
CA GLU A 140 20.89 13.69 -6.26
C GLU A 140 20.71 14.45 -7.59
N ALA A 141 21.35 14.00 -8.66
CA ALA A 141 21.21 14.62 -9.98
C ALA A 141 19.84 14.32 -10.58
N ALA A 142 19.38 13.08 -10.46
CA ALA A 142 18.02 12.69 -10.85
C ALA A 142 16.97 13.42 -10.01
N LEU A 143 17.16 13.46 -8.69
CA LEU A 143 16.25 14.16 -7.77
C LEU A 143 16.12 15.64 -8.14
N SER A 144 17.25 16.34 -8.37
CA SER A 144 17.26 17.74 -8.77
C SER A 144 16.55 17.98 -10.12
N ARG A 145 16.69 17.05 -11.07
CA ARG A 145 16.05 17.13 -12.39
C ARG A 145 14.53 16.99 -12.32
N PHE A 146 14.02 16.17 -11.38
CA PHE A 146 12.59 15.91 -11.23
C PHE A 146 11.92 16.78 -10.17
N ARG A 147 12.70 17.57 -9.45
CA ARG A 147 12.16 18.51 -8.48
C ARG A 147 11.28 19.55 -9.19
N VAL A 148 10.11 19.77 -8.64
CA VAL A 148 9.23 20.88 -9.02
C VAL A 148 9.23 21.89 -7.88
N ASP A 149 9.52 23.15 -8.19
CA ASP A 149 9.37 24.22 -7.22
C ASP A 149 7.88 24.58 -7.15
N ILE A 150 7.31 24.42 -5.97
CA ILE A 150 5.89 24.70 -5.66
C ILE A 150 5.79 26.09 -5.04
#